data_88b2e2694f4ab274f5a1c93ddc30f30b
#
_entry.id   88b2e2694f4ab274f5a1c93ddc30f30b
#
_cell.length_a   1.000
_cell.length_b   1.000
_cell.length_c   1.000
_cell.angle_alpha   90.00
_cell.angle_beta   90.00
_cell.angle_gamma   90.00
#
_symmetry.space_group_name_H-M   'P 1'
#
loop_
_entity.id
_entity.type
_entity.pdbx_description
1 polymer ?
#
loop_
_entity_poly.entity_id
_entity_poly.type
_entity_poly.pdbx_seq_one_letter_code
_entity_poly.pdbx_strand_id
1 'polypeptide(L)'
;RADVLDAMDFMMRKVRRNERPFGGVQVLFIGDLLQLPPVVKNEEWEMLKNYYRGMFFFHSHIIQQYPPLYIELDKIFRQTDAEFIDVLNNLRHNKITSEDVQLLNQFVQPDFDLKKNKGFIILTTHNSKADTINAQSLKDLEGKQFTYLPEITADFPEKIYPLEEKLQLKVGAQVMFIKNDLNFEKQFFNGKMGVISSL
;
A
#
# COMPACT_ATOMS: atom_id res chain seq x y z
N ARG A 1 11.16 -5.19 7.04
CA ARG A 1 11.37 -6.28 8.01
C ARG A 1 12.81 -6.21 8.50
N ALA A 2 13.03 -6.54 9.78
CA ALA A 2 14.36 -6.52 10.40
C ALA A 2 15.34 -7.50 9.74
N ASP A 3 14.92 -8.74 9.56
CA ASP A 3 15.68 -9.82 8.94
C ASP A 3 16.12 -9.50 7.49
N VAL A 4 15.19 -8.92 6.72
CA VAL A 4 15.48 -8.53 5.32
C VAL A 4 16.55 -7.42 5.28
N LEU A 5 16.47 -6.46 6.21
CA LEU A 5 17.45 -5.36 6.24
C LEU A 5 18.86 -5.85 6.62
N ASP A 6 18.97 -6.74 7.59
CA ASP A 6 20.25 -7.35 7.94
C ASP A 6 20.82 -8.21 6.80
N ALA A 7 19.94 -8.94 6.09
CA ALA A 7 20.35 -9.68 4.89
C ALA A 7 20.85 -8.75 3.78
N MET A 8 20.19 -7.60 3.58
CA MET A 8 20.65 -6.58 2.62
C MET A 8 22.03 -6.02 3.00
N ASP A 9 22.23 -5.65 4.27
CA ASP A 9 23.52 -5.19 4.78
C ASP A 9 24.61 -6.24 4.54
N PHE A 10 24.35 -7.49 4.94
CA PHE A 10 25.29 -8.58 4.75
C PHE A 10 25.68 -8.77 3.28
N MET A 11 24.72 -8.83 2.37
CA MET A 11 24.96 -9.00 0.95
C MET A 11 25.74 -7.83 0.36
N MET A 12 25.40 -6.59 0.73
CA MET A 12 26.11 -5.42 0.25
C MET A 12 27.58 -5.39 0.71
N ARG A 13 27.85 -5.75 1.96
CA ARG A 13 29.25 -5.89 2.44
C ARG A 13 30.02 -6.93 1.63
N LYS A 14 29.42 -8.09 1.36
CA LYS A 14 30.07 -9.16 0.59
C LYS A 14 30.34 -8.76 -0.85
N VAL A 15 29.35 -8.24 -1.56
CA VAL A 15 29.48 -7.83 -2.98
C VAL A 15 30.51 -6.70 -3.12
N ARG A 16 30.50 -5.73 -2.22
CA ARG A 16 31.41 -4.58 -2.27
C ARG A 16 32.77 -4.85 -1.61
N ARG A 17 32.96 -6.01 -0.98
CA ARG A 17 34.17 -6.36 -0.21
C ARG A 17 34.57 -5.25 0.78
N ASN A 18 33.58 -4.73 1.50
CA ASN A 18 33.74 -3.62 2.43
C ASN A 18 32.88 -3.89 3.68
N GLU A 19 33.54 -3.95 4.83
CA GLU A 19 32.89 -4.31 6.11
C GLU A 19 32.14 -3.13 6.77
N ARG A 20 32.16 -1.95 6.19
CA ARG A 20 31.34 -0.83 6.65
C ARG A 20 29.85 -1.13 6.46
N PRO A 21 28.94 -0.53 7.27
CA PRO A 21 27.51 -0.67 7.08
C PRO A 21 27.09 -0.50 5.62
N PHE A 22 26.28 -1.44 5.12
CA PHE A 22 25.82 -1.52 3.74
C PHE A 22 26.96 -1.48 2.69
N GLY A 23 28.13 -2.04 3.05
CA GLY A 23 29.28 -1.99 2.15
C GLY A 23 29.82 -0.57 1.90
N GLY A 24 29.60 0.35 2.83
CA GLY A 24 30.00 1.77 2.73
C GLY A 24 29.12 2.62 1.81
N VAL A 25 27.93 2.13 1.43
CA VAL A 25 26.94 2.91 0.66
C VAL A 25 26.10 3.74 1.59
N GLN A 26 25.79 4.97 1.20
CA GLN A 26 24.78 5.78 1.88
C GLN A 26 23.39 5.20 1.61
N VAL A 27 22.62 4.97 2.68
CA VAL A 27 21.27 4.42 2.60
C VAL A 27 20.28 5.45 3.13
N LEU A 28 19.25 5.74 2.34
CA LEU A 28 18.13 6.58 2.72
C LEU A 28 16.92 5.69 2.97
N PHE A 29 16.39 5.72 4.19
CA PHE A 29 15.15 5.06 4.56
C PHE A 29 13.99 6.06 4.44
N ILE A 30 12.95 5.68 3.70
CA ILE A 30 11.75 6.49 3.52
C ILE A 30 10.56 5.61 3.87
N GLY A 31 9.67 6.10 4.74
CA GLY A 31 8.49 5.34 5.13
C GLY A 31 7.63 6.04 6.16
N ASP A 32 6.55 5.38 6.54
CA ASP A 32 5.64 5.81 7.59
C ASP A 32 5.34 4.62 8.50
N LEU A 33 5.76 4.71 9.77
CA LEU A 33 5.58 3.64 10.76
C LEU A 33 4.14 3.48 11.23
N LEU A 34 3.26 4.43 10.94
CA LEU A 34 1.84 4.39 11.28
C LEU A 34 0.97 3.82 10.14
N GLN A 35 1.59 3.52 8.97
CA GLN A 35 0.95 2.73 7.93
C GLN A 35 1.03 1.23 8.24
N LEU A 36 0.65 0.39 7.28
CA LEU A 36 0.61 -1.06 7.47
C LEU A 36 1.95 -1.63 7.96
N PRO A 37 1.94 -2.46 9.01
CA PRO A 37 3.15 -3.09 9.52
C PRO A 37 3.73 -4.09 8.52
N PRO A 38 5.01 -4.47 8.67
CA PRO A 38 5.60 -5.54 7.89
C PRO A 38 4.82 -6.85 8.06
N VAL A 39 4.50 -7.51 6.94
CA VAL A 39 3.83 -8.81 6.96
C VAL A 39 4.86 -9.91 7.19
N VAL A 40 4.66 -10.69 8.26
CA VAL A 40 5.45 -11.87 8.59
C VAL A 40 4.48 -13.00 8.93
N LYS A 41 4.65 -14.16 8.32
CA LYS A 41 3.84 -15.33 8.64
C LYS A 41 4.16 -15.84 10.05
N ASN A 42 3.18 -16.43 10.73
CA ASN A 42 3.39 -16.95 12.09
C ASN A 42 4.55 -17.95 12.17
N GLU A 43 4.66 -18.84 11.19
CA GLU A 43 5.76 -19.83 11.12
C GLU A 43 7.14 -19.17 10.99
N GLU A 44 7.24 -18.11 10.16
CA GLU A 44 8.46 -17.32 10.00
C GLU A 44 8.78 -16.58 11.31
N TRP A 45 7.76 -16.01 11.97
CA TRP A 45 7.95 -15.28 13.22
C TRP A 45 8.43 -16.18 14.35
N GLU A 46 7.96 -17.41 14.44
CA GLU A 46 8.42 -18.37 15.44
C GLU A 46 9.94 -18.63 15.36
N MET A 47 10.52 -18.56 14.18
CA MET A 47 11.97 -18.64 13.99
C MET A 47 12.66 -17.29 14.26
N LEU A 48 12.11 -16.20 13.73
CA LEU A 48 12.73 -14.87 13.78
C LEU A 48 12.74 -14.25 15.19
N LYS A 49 11.75 -14.54 16.02
CA LYS A 49 11.66 -14.03 17.41
C LYS A 49 12.84 -14.42 18.32
N ASN A 50 13.59 -15.46 17.95
CA ASN A 50 14.80 -15.86 18.65
C ASN A 50 15.99 -14.91 18.37
N TYR A 51 15.92 -14.15 17.27
CA TYR A 51 16.99 -13.26 16.81
C TYR A 51 16.60 -11.80 16.88
N TYR A 52 15.30 -11.47 16.75
CA TYR A 52 14.79 -10.12 16.66
C TYR A 52 13.72 -9.84 17.72
N ARG A 53 13.79 -8.67 18.35
CA ARG A 53 12.76 -8.22 19.32
C ARG A 53 11.42 -7.86 18.66
N GLY A 54 11.40 -7.67 17.34
CA GLY A 54 10.22 -7.31 16.56
C GLY A 54 10.53 -7.32 15.07
N MET A 55 9.49 -7.19 14.25
CA MET A 55 9.58 -7.33 12.80
C MET A 55 9.92 -6.03 12.05
N PHE A 56 9.83 -4.88 12.71
CA PHE A 56 10.13 -3.60 12.10
C PHE A 56 11.64 -3.43 11.83
N PHE A 57 11.99 -2.62 10.83
CA PHE A 57 13.36 -2.40 10.39
C PHE A 57 14.29 -1.94 11.52
N PHE A 58 13.78 -1.14 12.45
CA PHE A 58 14.56 -0.62 13.58
C PHE A 58 14.90 -1.68 14.64
N HIS A 59 14.37 -2.91 14.51
CA HIS A 59 14.80 -4.07 15.30
C HIS A 59 15.92 -4.87 14.63
N SER A 60 16.36 -4.48 13.42
CA SER A 60 17.52 -5.10 12.78
C SER A 60 18.80 -4.83 13.55
N HIS A 61 19.74 -5.76 13.51
CA HIS A 61 21.03 -5.61 14.19
C HIS A 61 21.82 -4.43 13.64
N ILE A 62 21.77 -4.23 12.31
CA ILE A 62 22.50 -3.12 11.68
C ILE A 62 22.01 -1.75 12.15
N ILE A 63 20.68 -1.55 12.31
CA ILE A 63 20.13 -0.28 12.78
C ILE A 63 20.36 -0.09 14.28
N GLN A 64 20.30 -1.17 15.07
CA GLN A 64 20.61 -1.11 16.50
C GLN A 64 22.08 -0.72 16.74
N GLN A 65 22.99 -1.19 15.89
CA GLN A 65 24.40 -0.90 16.00
C GLN A 65 24.78 0.47 15.39
N TYR A 66 24.12 0.84 14.29
CA TYR A 66 24.38 2.07 13.55
C TYR A 66 23.06 2.82 13.27
N PRO A 67 22.50 3.50 14.29
CA PRO A 67 21.22 4.19 14.12
C PRO A 67 21.36 5.31 13.07
N PRO A 68 20.41 5.41 12.13
CA PRO A 68 20.39 6.46 11.13
C PRO A 68 20.02 7.81 11.73
N LEU A 69 20.37 8.89 11.03
CA LEU A 69 19.81 10.21 11.30
C LEU A 69 18.30 10.15 11.01
N TYR A 70 17.49 10.52 11.99
CA TYR A 70 16.04 10.59 11.86
C TYR A 70 15.59 12.01 11.48
N ILE A 71 14.78 12.09 10.42
CA ILE A 71 14.16 13.34 9.96
C ILE A 71 12.67 13.08 9.87
N GLU A 72 11.88 13.82 10.62
CA GLU A 72 10.43 13.77 10.55
C GLU A 72 9.92 14.87 9.61
N LEU A 73 9.01 14.48 8.70
CA LEU A 73 8.32 15.43 7.82
C LEU A 73 6.99 15.80 8.49
N ASP A 74 6.81 17.08 8.76
CA ASP A 74 5.67 17.63 9.50
C ASP A 74 4.64 18.33 8.60
N LYS A 75 5.04 18.75 7.38
CA LYS A 75 4.17 19.48 6.48
C LYS A 75 3.30 18.57 5.62
N ILE A 76 1.99 18.77 5.72
CA ILE A 76 0.99 18.01 4.96
C ILE A 76 0.65 18.78 3.67
N PHE A 77 0.78 18.10 2.52
CA PHE A 77 0.46 18.65 1.19
C PHE A 77 -0.74 17.97 0.54
N ARG A 78 -1.18 16.83 1.05
CA ARG A 78 -2.24 16.02 0.44
C ARG A 78 -3.63 16.54 0.76
N GLN A 79 -3.82 17.04 1.98
CA GLN A 79 -5.09 17.51 2.51
C GLN A 79 -5.04 19.02 2.74
N THR A 80 -6.18 19.69 2.53
CA THR A 80 -6.34 21.13 2.75
C THR A 80 -7.40 21.45 3.79
N ASP A 81 -8.20 20.46 4.19
CA ASP A 81 -9.20 20.58 5.26
C ASP A 81 -8.51 20.54 6.62
N ALA A 82 -8.53 21.66 7.31
CA ALA A 82 -7.84 21.85 8.58
C ALA A 82 -8.42 20.95 9.69
N GLU A 83 -9.75 20.85 9.79
CA GLU A 83 -10.40 20.02 10.81
C GLU A 83 -10.05 18.53 10.61
N PHE A 84 -10.07 18.07 9.36
CA PHE A 84 -9.70 16.69 9.06
C PHE A 84 -8.22 16.42 9.30
N ILE A 85 -7.34 17.38 9.02
CA ILE A 85 -5.90 17.30 9.33
C ILE A 85 -5.69 17.18 10.85
N ASP A 86 -6.41 17.95 11.65
CA ASP A 86 -6.29 17.90 13.10
C ASP A 86 -6.75 16.55 13.66
N VAL A 87 -7.86 16.00 13.18
CA VAL A 87 -8.30 14.63 13.53
C VAL A 87 -7.24 13.59 13.19
N LEU A 88 -6.66 13.65 11.98
CA LEU A 88 -5.60 12.73 11.58
C LEU A 88 -4.35 12.84 12.45
N ASN A 89 -3.96 14.06 12.83
CA ASN A 89 -2.85 14.29 13.73
C ASN A 89 -3.14 13.79 15.15
N ASN A 90 -4.36 14.00 15.67
CA ASN A 90 -4.78 13.49 16.97
C ASN A 90 -4.77 11.95 16.97
N LEU A 91 -5.24 11.31 15.89
CA LEU A 91 -5.18 9.88 15.72
C LEU A 91 -3.73 9.38 15.66
N ARG A 92 -2.87 10.06 14.89
CA ARG A 92 -1.45 9.74 14.74
C ARG A 92 -0.71 9.77 16.09
N HIS A 93 -1.03 10.74 16.94
CA HIS A 93 -0.39 10.90 18.25
C HIS A 93 -1.11 10.15 19.38
N ASN A 94 -2.13 9.35 19.06
CA ASN A 94 -2.99 8.66 20.02
C ASN A 94 -3.63 9.62 21.05
N LYS A 95 -4.08 10.78 20.58
CA LYS A 95 -4.70 11.86 21.35
C LYS A 95 -6.11 12.19 20.85
N ILE A 96 -6.80 11.19 20.30
CA ILE A 96 -8.15 11.38 19.77
C ILE A 96 -9.10 11.82 20.88
N THR A 97 -9.90 12.84 20.58
CA THR A 97 -10.85 13.45 21.53
C THR A 97 -12.28 13.01 21.23
N SER A 98 -13.22 13.35 22.13
CA SER A 98 -14.67 13.14 21.90
C SER A 98 -15.18 13.98 20.73
N GLU A 99 -14.64 15.16 20.54
CA GLU A 99 -14.97 16.07 19.43
C GLU A 99 -14.52 15.47 18.10
N ASP A 100 -13.32 14.90 18.03
CA ASP A 100 -12.83 14.18 16.84
C ASP A 100 -13.75 13.01 16.47
N VAL A 101 -14.18 12.23 17.46
CA VAL A 101 -15.11 11.11 17.25
C VAL A 101 -16.48 11.61 16.78
N GLN A 102 -16.98 12.70 17.34
CA GLN A 102 -18.24 13.31 16.89
C GLN A 102 -18.15 13.79 15.46
N LEU A 103 -17.05 14.45 15.09
CA LEU A 103 -16.80 14.89 13.70
C LEU A 103 -16.80 13.71 12.74
N LEU A 104 -16.06 12.64 13.04
CA LEU A 104 -16.01 11.44 12.20
C LEU A 104 -17.39 10.76 12.09
N ASN A 105 -18.17 10.74 13.16
CA ASN A 105 -19.50 10.14 13.17
C ASN A 105 -20.50 10.86 12.26
N GLN A 106 -20.30 12.13 11.94
CA GLN A 106 -21.14 12.85 10.98
C GLN A 106 -21.05 12.27 9.56
N PHE A 107 -19.95 11.57 9.24
CA PHE A 107 -19.73 10.92 7.95
C PHE A 107 -20.16 9.44 7.93
N VAL A 108 -20.65 8.91 9.05
CA VAL A 108 -21.14 7.53 9.11
C VAL A 108 -22.51 7.47 8.41
N GLN A 109 -22.57 6.70 7.34
CA GLN A 109 -23.78 6.48 6.53
C GLN A 109 -24.05 4.97 6.45
N PRO A 110 -24.86 4.40 7.36
CA PRO A 110 -25.11 2.94 7.38
C PRO A 110 -25.71 2.41 6.09
N ASP A 111 -26.56 3.21 5.44
CA ASP A 111 -27.28 2.86 4.21
C ASP A 111 -26.62 3.44 2.94
N PHE A 112 -25.28 3.59 2.96
CA PHE A 112 -24.54 4.15 1.83
C PHE A 112 -24.67 3.26 0.60
N ASP A 113 -25.27 3.80 -0.48
CA ASP A 113 -25.50 3.12 -1.74
C ASP A 113 -24.51 3.61 -2.82
N LEU A 114 -23.57 2.75 -3.20
CA LEU A 114 -22.60 3.04 -4.25
C LEU A 114 -23.24 3.35 -5.61
N LYS A 115 -24.39 2.77 -5.91
CA LYS A 115 -25.08 2.99 -7.20
C LYS A 115 -25.55 4.43 -7.33
N LYS A 116 -25.92 5.04 -6.22
CA LYS A 116 -26.36 6.44 -6.14
C LYS A 116 -25.19 7.41 -6.00
N ASN A 117 -24.07 6.97 -5.44
CA ASN A 117 -22.90 7.78 -5.11
C ASN A 117 -21.71 7.39 -6.00
N LYS A 118 -21.73 7.86 -7.25
CA LYS A 118 -20.64 7.58 -8.20
C LYS A 118 -19.35 8.32 -7.79
N GLY A 119 -18.20 7.70 -8.09
CA GLY A 119 -16.88 8.29 -7.83
C GLY A 119 -16.28 7.97 -6.47
N PHE A 120 -17.01 7.29 -5.59
CA PHE A 120 -16.46 6.77 -4.34
C PHE A 120 -15.73 5.45 -4.57
N ILE A 121 -14.75 5.18 -3.71
CA ILE A 121 -14.07 3.89 -3.62
C ILE A 121 -14.35 3.27 -2.26
N ILE A 122 -14.39 1.94 -2.20
CA ILE A 122 -14.50 1.21 -0.93
C ILE A 122 -13.13 0.71 -0.53
N LEU A 123 -12.71 1.05 0.68
CA LEU A 123 -11.53 0.48 1.29
C LEU A 123 -11.93 -0.69 2.19
N THR A 124 -11.24 -1.80 2.06
CA THR A 124 -11.46 -3.01 2.86
C THR A 124 -10.13 -3.60 3.31
N THR A 125 -10.16 -4.35 4.40
CA THR A 125 -8.98 -5.00 4.98
C THR A 125 -8.61 -6.34 4.30
N HIS A 126 -9.51 -6.90 3.46
CA HIS A 126 -9.33 -8.21 2.84
C HIS A 126 -9.60 -8.15 1.34
N ASN A 127 -8.70 -8.72 0.54
CA ASN A 127 -8.84 -8.79 -0.92
C ASN A 127 -10.12 -9.52 -1.33
N SER A 128 -10.44 -10.66 -0.71
CA SER A 128 -11.66 -11.42 -1.03
C SER A 128 -12.95 -10.60 -0.90
N LYS A 129 -13.00 -9.65 0.04
CA LYS A 129 -14.14 -8.74 0.17
C LYS A 129 -14.14 -7.70 -0.94
N ALA A 130 -12.97 -7.17 -1.31
CA ALA A 130 -12.84 -6.26 -2.44
C ALA A 130 -13.28 -6.95 -3.75
N ASP A 131 -12.82 -8.17 -3.99
CA ASP A 131 -13.14 -8.98 -5.18
C ASP A 131 -14.65 -9.24 -5.29
N THR A 132 -15.30 -9.58 -4.18
CA THR A 132 -16.75 -9.78 -4.12
C THR A 132 -17.51 -8.51 -4.49
N ILE A 133 -17.11 -7.36 -3.94
CA ILE A 133 -17.73 -6.05 -4.21
C ILE A 133 -17.51 -5.66 -5.67
N ASN A 134 -16.30 -5.81 -6.19
CA ASN A 134 -15.95 -5.49 -7.56
C ASN A 134 -16.71 -6.37 -8.55
N ALA A 135 -16.75 -7.68 -8.32
CA ALA A 135 -17.49 -8.63 -9.17
C ALA A 135 -18.99 -8.32 -9.21
N GLN A 136 -19.58 -7.99 -8.06
CA GLN A 136 -20.99 -7.59 -8.00
C GLN A 136 -21.23 -6.27 -8.73
N SER A 137 -20.38 -5.28 -8.54
CA SER A 137 -20.48 -3.98 -9.23
C SER A 137 -20.34 -4.12 -10.73
N LEU A 138 -19.40 -4.97 -11.20
CA LEU A 138 -19.23 -5.26 -12.62
C LEU A 138 -20.43 -6.00 -13.21
N LYS A 139 -21.03 -6.94 -12.46
CA LYS A 139 -22.24 -7.68 -12.87
C LYS A 139 -23.43 -6.73 -13.05
N ASP A 140 -23.57 -5.76 -12.16
CA ASP A 140 -24.67 -4.78 -12.15
C ASP A 140 -24.58 -3.76 -13.29
N LEU A 141 -23.42 -3.59 -13.92
CA LEU A 141 -23.26 -2.77 -15.10
C LEU A 141 -23.90 -3.44 -16.31
N GLU A 142 -24.65 -2.66 -17.09
CA GLU A 142 -25.19 -3.10 -18.37
C GLU A 142 -24.09 -3.24 -19.43
N GLY A 143 -24.40 -3.96 -20.51
CA GLY A 143 -23.52 -4.09 -21.66
C GLY A 143 -22.65 -5.35 -21.68
N LYS A 144 -21.88 -5.46 -22.74
CA LYS A 144 -21.02 -6.63 -23.00
C LYS A 144 -19.80 -6.62 -22.09
N GLN A 145 -19.50 -7.78 -21.52
CA GLN A 145 -18.27 -7.99 -20.75
C GLN A 145 -17.15 -8.46 -21.67
N PHE A 146 -15.99 -7.86 -21.51
CA PHE A 146 -14.76 -8.24 -22.20
C PHE A 146 -13.82 -8.88 -21.20
N THR A 147 -13.13 -9.94 -21.63
CA THR A 147 -12.16 -10.65 -20.81
C THR A 147 -10.81 -10.61 -21.49
N TYR A 148 -9.79 -10.17 -20.76
CA TYR A 148 -8.41 -10.09 -21.22
C TYR A 148 -7.59 -11.09 -20.43
N LEU A 149 -6.73 -11.83 -21.14
CA LEU A 149 -5.78 -12.78 -20.55
C LEU A 149 -4.38 -12.19 -20.69
N PRO A 150 -3.51 -12.40 -19.71
CA PRO A 150 -2.11 -11.97 -19.81
C PRO A 150 -1.36 -12.84 -20.82
N GLU A 151 -0.41 -12.26 -21.50
CA GLU A 151 0.63 -12.99 -22.19
C GLU A 151 1.81 -13.18 -21.22
N ILE A 152 2.10 -14.43 -20.89
CA ILE A 152 3.14 -14.78 -19.91
C ILE A 152 4.35 -15.32 -20.68
N THR A 153 5.48 -14.69 -20.51
CA THR A 153 6.75 -15.13 -21.08
C THR A 153 7.68 -15.61 -19.95
N ALA A 154 8.36 -16.74 -20.20
CA ALA A 154 9.22 -17.42 -19.24
C ALA A 154 8.50 -17.90 -17.96
N ASP A 155 9.26 -18.20 -16.91
CA ASP A 155 8.73 -18.69 -15.63
C ASP A 155 8.33 -17.49 -14.75
N PHE A 156 7.04 -17.12 -14.79
CA PHE A 156 6.48 -16.03 -14.03
C PHE A 156 5.38 -16.57 -13.09
N PRO A 157 5.66 -16.74 -11.79
CA PRO A 157 4.73 -17.35 -10.86
C PRO A 157 3.44 -16.54 -10.68
N GLU A 158 2.27 -17.21 -10.68
CA GLU A 158 0.95 -16.59 -10.51
C GLU A 158 0.85 -15.70 -9.27
N LYS A 159 1.55 -16.06 -8.18
CA LYS A 159 1.55 -15.31 -6.91
C LYS A 159 2.07 -13.87 -7.00
N ILE A 160 2.80 -13.56 -8.07
CA ILE A 160 3.37 -12.22 -8.31
C ILE A 160 2.68 -11.48 -9.44
N TYR A 161 1.56 -12.00 -9.96
CA TYR A 161 0.78 -11.29 -10.98
C TYR A 161 0.33 -9.94 -10.42
N PRO A 162 0.52 -8.86 -11.18
CA PRO A 162 0.08 -7.52 -10.76
C PRO A 162 -1.43 -7.33 -10.83
N LEU A 163 -2.12 -8.18 -11.60
CA LEU A 163 -3.56 -8.21 -11.82
C LEU A 163 -4.06 -9.66 -11.75
N GLU A 164 -5.37 -9.81 -11.70
CA GLU A 164 -6.01 -11.11 -11.85
C GLU A 164 -5.66 -11.74 -13.21
N GLU A 165 -5.53 -13.08 -13.25
CA GLU A 165 -5.27 -13.83 -14.48
C GLU A 165 -6.32 -13.54 -15.58
N LYS A 166 -7.55 -13.26 -15.18
CA LYS A 166 -8.68 -12.94 -16.06
C LYS A 166 -9.20 -11.54 -15.74
N LEU A 167 -8.65 -10.53 -16.39
CA LEU A 167 -9.14 -9.18 -16.24
C LEU A 167 -10.46 -9.01 -16.99
N GLN A 168 -11.55 -8.80 -16.26
CA GLN A 168 -12.90 -8.61 -16.78
C GLN A 168 -13.32 -7.14 -16.71
N LEU A 169 -13.75 -6.58 -17.83
CA LEU A 169 -14.09 -5.17 -17.94
C LEU A 169 -15.42 -4.98 -18.69
N LYS A 170 -16.10 -3.88 -18.38
CA LYS A 170 -17.26 -3.37 -19.12
C LYS A 170 -17.11 -1.87 -19.32
N VAL A 171 -17.73 -1.33 -20.36
CA VAL A 171 -17.89 0.11 -20.49
C VAL A 171 -18.66 0.66 -19.29
N GLY A 172 -18.21 1.77 -18.71
CA GLY A 172 -18.74 2.33 -17.48
C GLY A 172 -18.11 1.78 -16.19
N ALA A 173 -17.25 0.76 -16.26
CA ALA A 173 -16.55 0.26 -15.08
C ALA A 173 -15.55 1.31 -14.55
N GLN A 174 -15.59 1.52 -13.24
CA GLN A 174 -14.58 2.32 -12.55
C GLN A 174 -13.32 1.49 -12.37
N VAL A 175 -12.19 2.07 -12.73
CA VAL A 175 -10.87 1.40 -12.69
C VAL A 175 -9.85 2.27 -12.00
N MET A 176 -8.80 1.64 -11.48
CA MET A 176 -7.64 2.31 -10.92
C MET A 176 -6.38 1.83 -11.64
N PHE A 177 -5.53 2.75 -12.04
CA PHE A 177 -4.21 2.40 -12.56
C PHE A 177 -3.32 1.89 -11.43
N ILE A 178 -2.72 0.73 -11.61
CA ILE A 178 -1.83 0.11 -10.64
C ILE A 178 -0.35 0.33 -10.96
N LYS A 179 -0.04 1.14 -11.97
CA LYS A 179 1.32 1.43 -12.43
C LYS A 179 1.43 2.89 -12.85
N ASN A 180 2.64 3.44 -12.71
CA ASN A 180 2.93 4.76 -13.26
C ASN A 180 3.13 4.67 -14.77
N ASP A 181 2.68 5.69 -15.50
CA ASP A 181 3.03 5.87 -16.90
C ASP A 181 4.53 6.12 -17.03
N LEU A 182 5.18 5.32 -17.87
CA LEU A 182 6.60 5.44 -18.15
C LEU A 182 6.88 6.42 -19.31
N ASN A 183 5.86 6.88 -20.01
CA ASN A 183 6.00 7.85 -21.09
C ASN A 183 6.35 9.24 -20.55
N PHE A 184 6.94 10.06 -21.40
CA PHE A 184 7.34 11.42 -21.02
C PHE A 184 6.15 12.28 -20.58
N GLU A 185 4.99 12.10 -21.19
CA GLU A 185 3.77 12.89 -20.93
C GLU A 185 3.09 12.54 -19.59
N LYS A 186 3.42 11.41 -18.98
CA LYS A 186 2.89 10.95 -17.67
C LYS A 186 1.37 11.14 -17.53
N GLN A 187 0.61 10.60 -18.45
CA GLN A 187 -0.85 10.76 -18.51
C GLN A 187 -1.57 10.14 -17.32
N PHE A 188 -0.99 9.10 -16.71
CA PHE A 188 -1.53 8.43 -15.53
C PHE A 188 -0.42 8.06 -14.52
N PHE A 189 -0.84 7.81 -13.30
CA PHE A 189 0.02 7.37 -12.20
C PHE A 189 -0.68 6.27 -11.39
N ASN A 190 0.09 5.54 -10.61
CA ASN A 190 -0.45 4.52 -9.71
C ASN A 190 -1.44 5.14 -8.72
N GLY A 191 -2.65 4.58 -8.67
CA GLY A 191 -3.76 5.09 -7.87
C GLY A 191 -4.68 6.10 -8.59
N LYS A 192 -4.36 6.51 -9.85
CA LYS A 192 -5.27 7.36 -10.63
C LYS A 192 -6.54 6.58 -10.98
N MET A 193 -7.68 7.16 -10.64
CA MET A 193 -9.00 6.61 -10.95
C MET A 193 -9.46 7.04 -12.34
N GLY A 194 -10.24 6.18 -12.97
CA GLY A 194 -10.87 6.45 -14.25
C GLY A 194 -12.14 5.64 -14.44
N VAL A 195 -12.85 5.90 -15.52
CA VAL A 195 -14.01 5.13 -15.97
C VAL A 195 -13.78 4.72 -17.42
N ILE A 196 -14.07 3.47 -17.74
CA ILE A 196 -13.91 2.95 -19.10
C ILE A 196 -14.98 3.55 -19.99
N SER A 197 -14.55 4.28 -21.02
CA SER A 197 -15.42 4.90 -22.02
C SER A 197 -15.66 4.01 -23.24
N SER A 198 -14.67 3.18 -23.60
CA SER A 198 -14.72 2.23 -24.71
C SER A 198 -13.76 1.05 -24.47
N LEU A 199 -14.04 -0.09 -25.07
CA LEU A 199 -13.23 -1.32 -25.05
C LEU A 199 -13.12 -1.88 -26.46
#